data_db0997d8e281e1a551c99278b5f8e8f6
#
_entry.id   db0997d8e281e1a551c99278b5f8e8f6
#
_cell.length_a   1.000
_cell.length_b   1.000
_cell.length_c   1.000
_cell.angle_alpha   90.00
_cell.angle_beta   90.00
_cell.angle_gamma   90.00
#
_symmetry.space_group_name_H-M   'P 1'
#
loop_
_entity.id
_entity.type
_entity.pdbx_description
1 polymer ?
#
loop_
_entity_poly.entity_id
_entity_poly.type
_entity_poly.pdbx_seq_one_letter_code
_entity_poly.pdbx_strand_id
1 'polypeptide(L)'
;QVFGLRVIKDERVGTAYSEAADPASLGAMVNQALENAAFAGIEPFEKILPNDFTLETDDQLLAPADTASIEEKVALALRIEADLSERPDVKSVPYNGVQDVRSERFVYSTSGLEARSGVRNVSCYAYALMEANGKNAMEGVGQVARQFAQLTPESLIEQAYSNTRSMLDGAPVPSGKYDAIFDEEVLPRLFSVFAMMFSGKSAKEGVNPMRDK
;
A
#
# COMPACT_ATOMS: atom_id res chain seq x y z
N GLN A 1 0.01 -4.32 17.75
CA GLN A 1 0.57 -2.99 18.01
C GLN A 1 2.08 -3.08 17.90
N VAL A 2 2.72 -2.09 17.27
CA VAL A 2 4.19 -2.06 17.12
C VAL A 2 4.67 -0.67 17.53
N PHE A 3 5.72 -0.64 18.33
CA PHE A 3 6.42 0.57 18.74
C PHE A 3 7.72 0.65 17.96
N GLY A 4 7.92 1.73 17.21
CA GLY A 4 9.16 2.00 16.47
C GLY A 4 9.90 3.16 17.12
N LEU A 5 11.19 3.03 17.29
CA LEU A 5 12.08 4.08 17.78
C LEU A 5 13.15 4.39 16.74
N ARG A 6 13.34 5.67 16.47
CA ARG A 6 14.46 6.18 15.69
C ARG A 6 15.26 7.16 16.55
N VAL A 7 16.53 6.92 16.69
CA VAL A 7 17.47 7.81 17.38
C VAL A 7 18.47 8.39 16.41
N ILE A 8 18.89 9.63 16.65
CA ILE A 8 20.01 10.25 15.95
C ILE A 8 21.05 10.59 16.98
N LYS A 9 22.22 10.00 16.86
CA LYS A 9 23.36 10.24 17.76
C LYS A 9 24.65 10.36 16.94
N ASP A 10 25.38 11.44 17.13
CA ASP A 10 26.64 11.70 16.41
C ASP A 10 26.49 11.59 14.88
N GLU A 11 25.42 12.21 14.34
CA GLU A 11 25.03 12.17 12.92
C GLU A 11 24.77 10.75 12.38
N ARG A 12 24.48 9.79 13.24
CA ARG A 12 24.18 8.39 12.89
C ARG A 12 22.77 8.04 13.31
N VAL A 13 22.07 7.35 12.44
CA VAL A 13 20.68 6.94 12.66
C VAL A 13 20.64 5.49 13.12
N GLY A 14 20.01 5.25 14.26
CA GLY A 14 19.67 3.91 14.71
C GLY A 14 18.16 3.74 14.84
N THR A 15 17.66 2.58 14.48
CA THR A 15 16.25 2.22 14.61
C THR A 15 16.10 0.89 15.31
N ALA A 16 15.03 0.76 16.10
CA ALA A 16 14.61 -0.48 16.70
C ALA A 16 13.08 -0.49 16.82
N TYR A 17 12.50 -1.66 17.08
CA TYR A 17 11.08 -1.80 17.32
C TYR A 17 10.79 -2.78 18.45
N SER A 18 9.57 -2.70 19.01
CA SER A 18 9.04 -3.62 19.99
C SER A 18 7.55 -3.84 19.75
N GLU A 19 7.07 -5.03 20.00
CA GLU A 19 5.62 -5.36 20.02
C GLU A 19 5.06 -5.30 21.44
N ALA A 20 5.92 -5.16 22.44
CA ALA A 20 5.56 -5.04 23.86
C ALA A 20 5.80 -3.61 24.36
N ALA A 21 4.91 -3.14 25.25
CA ALA A 21 4.91 -1.80 25.82
C ALA A 21 5.36 -1.76 27.29
N ASP A 22 5.82 -2.90 27.84
CA ASP A 22 6.34 -2.90 29.20
C ASP A 22 7.69 -2.16 29.30
N PRO A 23 8.03 -1.62 30.49
CA PRO A 23 9.24 -0.81 30.65
C PRO A 23 10.55 -1.53 30.28
N ALA A 24 10.63 -2.85 30.48
CA ALA A 24 11.84 -3.62 30.16
C ALA A 24 12.01 -3.74 28.64
N SER A 25 10.95 -4.07 27.89
CA SER A 25 10.94 -4.16 26.42
C SER A 25 11.22 -2.81 25.77
N LEU A 26 10.63 -1.72 26.28
CA LEU A 26 10.92 -0.37 25.79
C LEU A 26 12.35 0.06 26.08
N GLY A 27 12.89 -0.27 27.27
CA GLY A 27 14.29 -0.04 27.61
C GLY A 27 15.25 -0.81 26.69
N ALA A 28 14.95 -2.08 26.38
CA ALA A 28 15.71 -2.88 25.43
C ALA A 28 15.69 -2.28 24.03
N MET A 29 14.51 -1.79 23.56
CA MET A 29 14.37 -1.10 22.28
C MET A 29 15.24 0.15 22.19
N VAL A 30 15.33 0.96 23.27
CA VAL A 30 16.20 2.15 23.31
C VAL A 30 17.66 1.75 23.18
N ASN A 31 18.12 0.75 23.96
CA ASN A 31 19.50 0.28 23.90
C ASN A 31 19.85 -0.25 22.50
N GLN A 32 18.98 -1.06 21.91
CA GLN A 32 19.17 -1.58 20.56
C GLN A 32 19.24 -0.48 19.51
N ALA A 33 18.39 0.55 19.60
CA ALA A 33 18.46 1.69 18.68
C ALA A 33 19.78 2.46 18.79
N LEU A 34 20.29 2.65 20.02
CA LEU A 34 21.59 3.30 20.27
C LEU A 34 22.75 2.45 19.75
N GLU A 35 22.73 1.15 19.96
CA GLU A 35 23.72 0.22 19.41
C GLU A 35 23.71 0.24 17.89
N ASN A 36 22.55 0.17 17.27
CA ASN A 36 22.41 0.23 15.81
C ASN A 36 22.94 1.56 15.25
N ALA A 37 22.73 2.69 15.94
CA ALA A 37 23.30 3.96 15.55
C ALA A 37 24.84 3.94 15.58
N ALA A 38 25.46 3.26 16.55
CA ALA A 38 26.94 3.19 16.65
C ALA A 38 27.58 2.50 15.43
N PHE A 39 26.89 1.58 14.80
CA PHE A 39 27.35 0.85 13.60
C PHE A 39 26.90 1.49 12.28
N ALA A 40 25.98 2.45 12.31
CA ALA A 40 25.46 3.11 11.10
C ALA A 40 26.50 4.04 10.48
N GLY A 41 26.35 4.34 9.20
CA GLY A 41 27.10 5.38 8.51
C GLY A 41 26.76 6.79 9.02
N ILE A 42 27.63 7.75 8.78
CA ILE A 42 27.36 9.17 9.07
C ILE A 42 26.35 9.70 8.05
N GLU A 43 25.27 10.30 8.56
CA GLU A 43 24.19 10.93 7.76
C GLU A 43 23.97 12.38 8.23
N PRO A 44 24.82 13.33 7.81
CA PRO A 44 24.84 14.68 8.38
C PRO A 44 23.58 15.50 8.09
N PHE A 45 22.73 15.04 7.16
CA PHE A 45 21.47 15.69 6.82
C PHE A 45 20.26 15.15 7.60
N GLU A 46 20.43 14.05 8.33
CA GLU A 46 19.37 13.47 9.12
C GLU A 46 19.28 14.17 10.48
N LYS A 47 18.13 14.78 10.75
CA LYS A 47 17.86 15.54 11.97
C LYS A 47 16.44 15.34 12.46
N ILE A 48 16.25 15.48 13.76
CA ILE A 48 14.91 15.67 14.34
C ILE A 48 14.63 17.18 14.24
N LEU A 49 13.73 17.54 13.34
CA LEU A 49 13.38 18.95 13.12
C LEU A 49 12.52 19.48 14.28
N PRO A 50 12.65 20.77 14.63
CA PRO A 50 11.74 21.42 15.56
C PRO A 50 10.29 21.30 15.06
N ASN A 51 9.36 21.18 16.01
CA ASN A 51 7.93 21.22 15.68
C ASN A 51 7.46 22.68 15.70
N ASP A 52 7.36 23.26 14.52
CA ASP A 52 6.91 24.65 14.28
C ASP A 52 5.57 24.72 13.54
N PHE A 53 4.87 23.60 13.42
CA PHE A 53 3.58 23.52 12.75
C PHE A 53 2.58 22.68 13.55
N THR A 54 1.30 22.95 13.34
CA THR A 54 0.20 22.12 13.85
C THR A 54 -0.19 21.12 12.78
N LEU A 55 -0.22 19.85 13.14
CA LEU A 55 -0.71 18.80 12.26
C LEU A 55 -2.23 18.72 12.40
N GLU A 56 -2.94 19.12 11.34
CA GLU A 56 -4.38 18.93 11.24
C GLU A 56 -4.67 17.58 10.60
N THR A 57 -5.53 16.78 11.24
CA THR A 57 -6.04 15.52 10.71
C THR A 57 -7.55 15.55 10.69
N ASP A 58 -8.14 15.17 9.56
CA ASP A 58 -9.58 14.98 9.42
C ASP A 58 -9.92 13.50 9.54
N ASP A 59 -10.22 13.07 10.76
CA ASP A 59 -10.60 11.69 11.03
C ASP A 59 -11.92 11.29 10.34
N GLN A 60 -12.83 12.24 10.07
CA GLN A 60 -14.08 11.95 9.35
C GLN A 60 -13.80 11.64 7.89
N LEU A 61 -12.81 12.29 7.30
CA LEU A 61 -12.38 12.04 5.93
C LEU A 61 -11.50 10.78 5.83
N LEU A 62 -10.54 10.63 6.72
CA LEU A 62 -9.50 9.59 6.61
C LEU A 62 -9.88 8.25 7.24
N ALA A 63 -10.66 8.29 8.33
CA ALA A 63 -11.07 7.10 9.09
C ALA A 63 -12.56 7.17 9.50
N PRO A 64 -13.48 7.39 8.55
CA PRO A 64 -14.91 7.48 8.87
C PRO A 64 -15.39 6.22 9.57
N ALA A 65 -16.43 6.36 10.39
CA ALA A 65 -17.11 5.21 10.96
C ALA A 65 -17.75 4.38 9.84
N ASP A 66 -17.73 3.08 10.00
CA ASP A 66 -18.40 2.14 9.11
C ASP A 66 -19.20 1.16 9.97
N THR A 67 -20.45 0.98 9.61
CA THR A 67 -21.41 0.15 10.35
C THR A 67 -21.63 -1.21 9.71
N ALA A 68 -20.99 -1.50 8.57
CA ALA A 68 -21.12 -2.78 7.90
C ALA A 68 -20.64 -3.93 8.82
N SER A 69 -21.47 -4.93 8.97
CA SER A 69 -21.18 -6.11 9.78
C SER A 69 -20.18 -7.04 9.10
N ILE A 70 -19.65 -7.99 9.83
CA ILE A 70 -18.80 -9.05 9.27
C ILE A 70 -19.59 -9.90 8.29
N GLU A 71 -20.85 -10.19 8.61
CA GLU A 71 -21.76 -10.98 7.78
C GLU A 71 -22.02 -10.32 6.43
N GLU A 72 -22.20 -9.00 6.40
CA GLU A 72 -22.37 -8.25 5.13
C GLU A 72 -21.08 -8.31 4.29
N LYS A 73 -19.91 -8.22 4.89
CA LYS A 73 -18.61 -8.33 4.21
C LYS A 73 -18.37 -9.73 3.66
N VAL A 74 -18.71 -10.76 4.44
CA VAL A 74 -18.66 -12.16 3.96
C VAL A 74 -19.65 -12.40 2.83
N ALA A 75 -20.90 -11.91 2.96
CA ALA A 75 -21.89 -12.03 1.93
C ALA A 75 -21.47 -11.36 0.61
N LEU A 76 -20.79 -10.21 0.69
CA LEU A 76 -20.23 -9.55 -0.49
C LEU A 76 -19.15 -10.40 -1.16
N ALA A 77 -18.22 -10.97 -0.41
CA ALA A 77 -17.17 -11.83 -0.97
C ALA A 77 -17.76 -13.06 -1.68
N LEU A 78 -18.73 -13.74 -1.05
CA LEU A 78 -19.41 -14.89 -1.63
C LEU A 78 -20.21 -14.50 -2.89
N ARG A 79 -20.87 -13.34 -2.90
CA ARG A 79 -21.59 -12.83 -4.07
C ARG A 79 -20.63 -12.56 -5.22
N ILE A 80 -19.50 -11.88 -4.99
CA ILE A 80 -18.50 -11.62 -6.03
C ILE A 80 -18.02 -12.93 -6.67
N GLU A 81 -17.71 -13.93 -5.84
CA GLU A 81 -17.30 -15.26 -6.33
C GLU A 81 -18.40 -15.92 -7.19
N ALA A 82 -19.65 -15.94 -6.70
CA ALA A 82 -20.76 -16.55 -7.40
C ALA A 82 -21.03 -15.86 -8.75
N ASP A 83 -21.20 -14.54 -8.75
CA ASP A 83 -21.53 -13.77 -9.95
C ASP A 83 -20.41 -13.84 -11.01
N LEU A 84 -19.14 -13.90 -10.58
CA LEU A 84 -18.01 -14.03 -11.50
C LEU A 84 -17.87 -15.46 -12.03
N SER A 85 -18.13 -16.47 -11.21
CA SER A 85 -18.08 -17.89 -11.60
C SER A 85 -19.16 -18.27 -12.63
N GLU A 86 -20.28 -17.54 -12.68
CA GLU A 86 -21.34 -17.75 -13.66
C GLU A 86 -21.02 -17.16 -15.04
N ARG A 87 -19.95 -16.38 -15.17
CA ARG A 87 -19.57 -15.75 -16.46
C ARG A 87 -18.97 -16.79 -17.42
N PRO A 88 -19.21 -16.62 -18.74
CA PRO A 88 -18.67 -17.54 -19.74
C PRO A 88 -17.15 -17.71 -19.65
N ASP A 89 -16.69 -18.94 -19.82
CA ASP A 89 -15.28 -19.33 -19.82
C ASP A 89 -14.56 -19.15 -18.47
N VAL A 90 -15.22 -18.66 -17.43
CA VAL A 90 -14.64 -18.60 -16.07
C VAL A 90 -14.64 -20.01 -15.48
N LYS A 91 -13.47 -20.54 -15.21
CA LYS A 91 -13.27 -21.86 -14.60
C LYS A 91 -13.36 -21.80 -13.09
N SER A 92 -12.80 -20.75 -12.50
CA SER A 92 -12.83 -20.53 -11.06
C SER A 92 -12.46 -19.09 -10.69
N VAL A 93 -12.72 -18.73 -9.44
CA VAL A 93 -12.30 -17.47 -8.80
C VAL A 93 -11.34 -17.83 -7.66
N PRO A 94 -10.04 -18.09 -7.95
CA PRO A 94 -9.11 -18.66 -6.98
C PRO A 94 -8.78 -17.70 -5.83
N TYR A 95 -8.93 -16.41 -6.06
CA TYR A 95 -8.67 -15.38 -5.05
C TYR A 95 -9.76 -14.33 -5.10
N ASN A 96 -10.46 -14.16 -3.99
CA ASN A 96 -11.37 -13.05 -3.76
C ASN A 96 -11.41 -12.70 -2.26
N GLY A 97 -11.93 -11.55 -1.94
CA GLY A 97 -12.13 -11.20 -0.55
C GLY A 97 -12.54 -9.75 -0.32
N VAL A 98 -12.93 -9.50 0.92
CA VAL A 98 -13.18 -8.15 1.45
C VAL A 98 -12.27 -7.95 2.63
N GLN A 99 -11.59 -6.81 2.68
CA GLN A 99 -10.73 -6.40 3.78
C GLN A 99 -11.26 -5.09 4.36
N ASP A 100 -11.26 -4.97 5.67
CA ASP A 100 -11.56 -3.74 6.38
C ASP A 100 -10.46 -3.50 7.41
N VAL A 101 -9.63 -2.52 7.15
CA VAL A 101 -8.45 -2.21 7.95
C VAL A 101 -8.57 -0.79 8.48
N ARG A 102 -8.57 -0.64 9.80
CA ARG A 102 -8.36 0.63 10.48
C ARG A 102 -7.00 0.63 11.13
N SER A 103 -6.20 1.62 10.82
CA SER A 103 -4.90 1.84 11.43
C SER A 103 -4.84 3.20 12.10
N GLU A 104 -4.17 3.27 13.24
CA GLU A 104 -3.85 4.51 13.93
C GLU A 104 -2.34 4.59 14.11
N ARG A 105 -1.78 5.77 13.88
CA ARG A 105 -0.37 6.05 14.06
C ARG A 105 -0.19 7.22 14.98
N PHE A 106 0.67 7.04 15.96
CA PHE A 106 1.11 8.08 16.87
C PHE A 106 2.59 8.35 16.62
N VAL A 107 2.97 9.61 16.60
CA VAL A 107 4.37 10.04 16.41
C VAL A 107 4.72 11.04 17.49
N TYR A 108 5.78 10.76 18.20
CA TYR A 108 6.34 11.63 19.23
C TYR A 108 7.80 11.91 18.91
N SER A 109 8.28 13.12 19.20
CA SER A 109 9.69 13.46 19.07
C SER A 109 10.20 14.25 20.27
N THR A 110 11.50 14.23 20.46
CA THR A 110 12.16 15.03 21.49
C THR A 110 12.14 16.52 21.19
N SER A 111 11.72 16.93 19.99
CA SER A 111 11.50 18.33 19.61
C SER A 111 10.08 18.83 19.91
N GLY A 112 9.26 18.04 20.61
CA GLY A 112 7.90 18.41 21.02
C GLY A 112 6.81 18.06 19.99
N LEU A 113 7.11 17.29 18.95
CA LEU A 113 6.07 16.78 18.07
C LEU A 113 5.23 15.75 18.80
N GLU A 114 3.93 15.96 18.82
CA GLU A 114 2.90 15.00 19.21
C GLU A 114 1.85 14.96 18.11
N ALA A 115 1.79 13.86 17.39
CA ALA A 115 0.87 13.73 16.26
C ALA A 115 0.17 12.37 16.29
N ARG A 116 -1.11 12.40 15.90
CA ARG A 116 -1.93 11.20 15.70
C ARG A 116 -2.56 11.27 14.33
N SER A 117 -2.59 10.16 13.63
CA SER A 117 -3.37 10.01 12.41
C SER A 117 -4.10 8.67 12.40
N GLY A 118 -5.34 8.67 11.91
CA GLY A 118 -6.13 7.48 11.68
C GLY A 118 -6.42 7.32 10.18
N VAL A 119 -6.39 6.09 9.69
CA VAL A 119 -6.77 5.76 8.31
C VAL A 119 -7.62 4.51 8.31
N ARG A 120 -8.74 4.53 7.58
CA ARG A 120 -9.54 3.35 7.29
C ARG A 120 -9.52 3.06 5.80
N ASN A 121 -9.32 1.80 5.46
CA ASN A 121 -9.45 1.28 4.11
C ASN A 121 -10.35 0.06 4.14
N VAL A 122 -11.43 0.13 3.37
CA VAL A 122 -12.27 -1.02 3.07
C VAL A 122 -12.02 -1.37 1.60
N SER A 123 -11.69 -2.61 1.32
CA SER A 123 -11.39 -3.04 -0.05
C SER A 123 -12.07 -4.36 -0.39
N CYS A 124 -12.37 -4.56 -1.66
CA CYS A 124 -12.73 -5.86 -2.20
C CYS A 124 -11.87 -6.14 -3.43
N TYR A 125 -11.62 -7.42 -3.70
CA TYR A 125 -10.86 -7.85 -4.86
C TYR A 125 -11.35 -9.21 -5.35
N ALA A 126 -11.12 -9.48 -6.64
CA ALA A 126 -11.36 -10.80 -7.23
C ALA A 126 -10.39 -11.06 -8.39
N TYR A 127 -10.00 -12.32 -8.53
CA TYR A 127 -9.22 -12.84 -9.65
C TYR A 127 -10.06 -13.88 -10.39
N ALA A 128 -10.27 -13.68 -11.68
CA ALA A 128 -10.89 -14.68 -12.53
C ALA A 128 -9.83 -15.55 -13.20
N LEU A 129 -9.98 -16.88 -13.11
CA LEU A 129 -9.24 -17.82 -13.95
C LEU A 129 -10.17 -18.26 -15.09
N MET A 130 -9.81 -17.96 -16.32
CA MET A 130 -10.56 -18.33 -17.52
C MET A 130 -9.80 -19.38 -18.34
N GLU A 131 -10.57 -20.28 -18.95
CA GLU A 131 -10.04 -21.29 -19.89
C GLU A 131 -10.95 -21.39 -21.11
N ALA A 132 -10.40 -21.16 -22.31
CA ALA A 132 -11.08 -21.40 -23.57
C ALA A 132 -10.08 -21.70 -24.69
N ASN A 133 -10.48 -22.56 -25.63
CA ASN A 133 -9.70 -22.89 -26.82
C ASN A 133 -8.26 -23.34 -26.53
N GLY A 134 -8.02 -24.04 -25.43
CA GLY A 134 -6.70 -24.52 -25.03
C GLY A 134 -5.76 -23.43 -24.46
N LYS A 135 -6.27 -22.23 -24.24
CA LYS A 135 -5.60 -21.14 -23.55
C LYS A 135 -6.15 -20.95 -22.16
N ASN A 136 -5.35 -20.37 -21.27
CA ASN A 136 -5.80 -19.90 -19.97
C ASN A 136 -5.25 -18.49 -19.69
N ALA A 137 -5.98 -17.73 -18.90
CA ALA A 137 -5.55 -16.45 -18.38
C ALA A 137 -6.12 -16.24 -16.97
N MET A 138 -5.38 -15.50 -16.15
CA MET A 138 -5.85 -15.09 -14.84
C MET A 138 -5.45 -13.62 -14.61
N GLU A 139 -6.44 -12.80 -14.30
CA GLU A 139 -6.23 -11.40 -13.95
C GLU A 139 -7.13 -11.03 -12.79
N GLY A 140 -6.71 -10.04 -12.00
CA GLY A 140 -7.41 -9.56 -10.82
C GLY A 140 -7.63 -8.07 -10.82
N VAL A 141 -8.70 -7.67 -10.17
CA VAL A 141 -9.07 -6.28 -9.95
C VAL A 141 -9.37 -6.07 -8.48
N GLY A 142 -9.03 -4.89 -7.97
CA GLY A 142 -9.33 -4.47 -6.61
C GLY A 142 -9.92 -3.08 -6.56
N GLN A 143 -10.78 -2.85 -5.59
CA GLN A 143 -11.32 -1.53 -5.26
C GLN A 143 -11.00 -1.19 -3.82
N VAL A 144 -10.72 0.07 -3.55
CA VAL A 144 -10.46 0.58 -2.19
C VAL A 144 -11.33 1.80 -1.94
N ALA A 145 -11.94 1.82 -0.77
CA ALA A 145 -12.78 2.92 -0.32
C ALA A 145 -12.52 3.22 1.17
N ARG A 146 -13.15 4.26 1.71
CA ARG A 146 -13.13 4.58 3.14
C ARG A 146 -14.27 3.91 3.91
N GLN A 147 -15.36 3.57 3.24
CA GLN A 147 -16.55 2.94 3.81
C GLN A 147 -17.03 1.81 2.89
N PHE A 148 -17.60 0.77 3.48
CA PHE A 148 -18.10 -0.41 2.76
C PHE A 148 -19.15 -0.06 1.70
N ALA A 149 -20.05 0.88 2.01
CA ALA A 149 -21.12 1.30 1.10
C ALA A 149 -20.61 2.04 -0.17
N GLN A 150 -19.33 2.41 -0.22
CA GLN A 150 -18.70 3.05 -1.38
C GLN A 150 -18.11 2.04 -2.38
N LEU A 151 -18.06 0.76 -2.00
CA LEU A 151 -17.61 -0.29 -2.92
C LEU A 151 -18.68 -0.51 -4.01
N THR A 152 -18.23 -0.78 -5.22
CA THR A 152 -19.06 -1.01 -6.41
C THR A 152 -18.78 -2.40 -6.98
N PRO A 153 -19.30 -3.47 -6.34
CA PRO A 153 -18.98 -4.85 -6.70
C PRO A 153 -19.35 -5.22 -8.12
N GLU A 154 -20.40 -4.64 -8.69
CA GLU A 154 -20.80 -4.84 -10.08
C GLU A 154 -19.70 -4.40 -11.06
N SER A 155 -19.11 -3.23 -10.82
CA SER A 155 -17.98 -2.72 -11.61
C SER A 155 -16.73 -3.59 -11.46
N LEU A 156 -16.44 -4.06 -10.24
CA LEU A 156 -15.33 -4.97 -9.97
C LEU A 156 -15.48 -6.28 -10.76
N ILE A 157 -16.66 -6.89 -10.72
CA ILE A 157 -16.96 -8.16 -11.42
C ILE A 157 -16.78 -7.98 -12.93
N GLU A 158 -17.34 -6.90 -13.48
CA GLU A 158 -17.24 -6.63 -14.91
C GLU A 158 -15.79 -6.37 -15.35
N GLN A 159 -15.02 -5.60 -14.57
CA GLN A 159 -13.61 -5.35 -14.87
C GLN A 159 -12.77 -6.62 -14.75
N ALA A 160 -12.96 -7.43 -13.70
CA ALA A 160 -12.24 -8.69 -13.55
C ALA A 160 -12.50 -9.65 -14.72
N TYR A 161 -13.76 -9.74 -15.15
CA TYR A 161 -14.14 -10.54 -16.31
C TYR A 161 -13.53 -10.00 -17.60
N SER A 162 -13.73 -8.72 -17.92
CA SER A 162 -13.27 -8.11 -19.19
C SER A 162 -11.75 -8.09 -19.30
N ASN A 163 -11.02 -7.78 -18.22
CA ASN A 163 -9.57 -7.78 -18.22
C ASN A 163 -9.00 -9.19 -18.45
N THR A 164 -9.54 -10.20 -17.75
CA THR A 164 -9.12 -11.59 -17.93
C THR A 164 -9.45 -12.08 -19.34
N ARG A 165 -10.62 -11.70 -19.89
CA ARG A 165 -11.02 -12.04 -21.25
C ARG A 165 -10.06 -11.43 -22.27
N SER A 166 -9.70 -10.18 -22.13
CA SER A 166 -8.74 -9.50 -23.00
C SER A 166 -7.38 -10.18 -23.01
N MET A 167 -6.91 -10.67 -21.85
CA MET A 167 -5.67 -11.45 -21.76
C MET A 167 -5.82 -12.82 -22.45
N LEU A 168 -6.94 -13.50 -22.27
CA LEU A 168 -7.20 -14.80 -22.88
C LEU A 168 -7.19 -14.72 -24.41
N ASP A 169 -7.78 -13.66 -24.98
CA ASP A 169 -7.82 -13.40 -26.40
C ASP A 169 -6.51 -12.80 -26.96
N GLY A 170 -5.61 -12.37 -26.07
CA GLY A 170 -4.34 -11.78 -26.41
C GLY A 170 -3.38 -12.71 -27.16
N ALA A 171 -2.44 -12.10 -27.90
CA ALA A 171 -1.37 -12.80 -28.58
C ALA A 171 -0.07 -11.98 -28.51
N PRO A 172 1.10 -12.63 -28.54
CA PRO A 172 2.38 -11.94 -28.63
C PRO A 172 2.44 -11.05 -29.90
N VAL A 173 2.96 -9.84 -29.77
CA VAL A 173 3.25 -8.97 -30.90
C VAL A 173 4.69 -9.16 -31.38
N PRO A 174 4.98 -9.02 -32.68
CA PRO A 174 6.34 -9.08 -33.20
C PRO A 174 7.26 -8.04 -32.54
N SER A 175 8.56 -8.31 -32.45
CA SER A 175 9.53 -7.31 -31.99
C SER A 175 9.54 -6.09 -32.90
N GLY A 176 9.46 -4.89 -32.32
CA GLY A 176 9.39 -3.65 -33.08
C GLY A 176 9.36 -2.40 -32.20
N LYS A 177 9.20 -1.26 -32.85
CA LYS A 177 8.88 0.01 -32.16
C LYS A 177 7.40 0.26 -32.30
N TYR A 178 6.75 0.56 -31.21
CA TYR A 178 5.30 0.78 -31.13
C TYR A 178 5.03 2.05 -30.33
N ASP A 179 4.01 2.77 -30.72
CA ASP A 179 3.40 3.76 -29.87
C ASP A 179 2.55 3.02 -28.81
N ALA A 180 2.77 3.33 -27.55
CA ALA A 180 2.10 2.67 -26.45
C ALA A 180 1.19 3.65 -25.70
N ILE A 181 -0.05 3.24 -25.46
CA ILE A 181 -0.98 3.91 -24.56
C ILE A 181 -1.01 3.11 -23.26
N PHE A 182 -0.68 3.77 -22.17
CA PHE A 182 -0.74 3.16 -20.84
C PHE A 182 -2.08 3.49 -20.18
N ASP A 183 -2.71 2.47 -19.66
CA ASP A 183 -3.90 2.61 -18.82
C ASP A 183 -3.59 3.39 -17.54
N GLU A 184 -4.59 4.10 -16.99
CA GLU A 184 -4.45 4.88 -15.77
C GLU A 184 -4.05 4.04 -14.55
N GLU A 185 -4.44 2.77 -14.50
CA GLU A 185 -4.07 1.86 -13.41
C GLU A 185 -2.59 1.43 -13.48
N VAL A 186 -2.00 1.42 -14.68
CA VAL A 186 -0.60 1.02 -14.91
C VAL A 186 0.36 2.18 -14.67
N LEU A 187 -0.07 3.41 -14.95
CA LEU A 187 0.77 4.61 -14.85
C LEU A 187 1.45 4.78 -13.48
N PRO A 188 0.76 4.64 -12.32
CA PRO A 188 1.39 4.78 -11.02
C PRO A 188 2.51 3.75 -10.79
N ARG A 189 2.35 2.52 -11.29
CA ARG A 189 3.38 1.48 -11.20
C ARG A 189 4.58 1.82 -12.06
N LEU A 190 4.36 2.30 -13.28
CA LEU A 190 5.43 2.76 -14.16
C LEU A 190 6.21 3.92 -13.54
N PHE A 191 5.52 4.95 -13.04
CA PHE A 191 6.16 6.10 -12.40
C PHE A 191 6.86 5.76 -11.09
N SER A 192 6.41 4.75 -10.35
CA SER A 192 7.05 4.33 -9.10
C SER A 192 8.51 3.88 -9.31
N VAL A 193 8.84 3.34 -10.48
CA VAL A 193 10.22 2.96 -10.84
C VAL A 193 11.13 4.20 -10.89
N PHE A 194 10.59 5.35 -11.23
CA PHE A 194 11.30 6.62 -11.31
C PHE A 194 11.22 7.45 -10.03
N ALA A 195 10.55 6.96 -8.97
CA ALA A 195 10.33 7.72 -7.73
C ALA A 195 11.62 8.24 -7.10
N MET A 196 12.72 7.48 -7.19
CA MET A 196 14.04 7.91 -6.68
C MET A 196 14.58 9.17 -7.38
N MET A 197 14.14 9.45 -8.62
CA MET A 197 14.57 10.65 -9.37
C MET A 197 14.00 11.93 -8.76
N PHE A 198 12.93 11.84 -7.96
CA PHE A 198 12.29 12.95 -7.26
C PHE A 198 12.75 13.06 -5.78
N SER A 199 13.70 12.22 -5.36
CA SER A 199 14.22 12.23 -3.99
C SER A 199 15.31 13.28 -3.82
N GLY A 200 15.05 14.29 -3.00
CA GLY A 200 16.06 15.27 -2.60
C GLY A 200 17.24 14.64 -1.82
N LYS A 201 16.98 13.59 -1.02
CA LYS A 201 18.04 12.82 -0.34
C LYS A 201 18.98 12.18 -1.36
N SER A 202 18.43 11.44 -2.35
CA SER A 202 19.23 10.82 -3.41
C SER A 202 20.04 11.84 -4.23
N ALA A 203 19.50 13.04 -4.45
CA ALA A 203 20.21 14.11 -5.12
C ALA A 203 21.42 14.61 -4.29
N LYS A 204 21.24 14.84 -2.98
CA LYS A 204 22.32 15.24 -2.07
C LYS A 204 23.41 14.18 -1.92
N GLU A 205 23.04 12.91 -1.88
CA GLU A 205 23.98 11.79 -1.80
C GLU A 205 24.69 11.50 -3.14
N GLY A 206 24.31 12.18 -4.20
CA GLY A 206 24.94 12.03 -5.52
C GLY A 206 24.55 10.75 -6.27
N VAL A 207 23.55 10.01 -5.78
CA VAL A 207 23.08 8.76 -6.42
C VAL A 207 21.86 8.96 -7.33
N ASN A 208 21.30 10.18 -7.38
CA ASN A 208 20.18 10.48 -8.24
C ASN A 208 20.65 10.68 -9.70
N PRO A 209 20.13 9.90 -10.67
CA PRO A 209 20.51 10.03 -12.08
C PRO A 209 20.15 11.39 -12.70
N MET A 210 19.23 12.14 -12.08
CA MET A 210 18.76 13.45 -12.58
C MET A 210 19.39 14.64 -11.86
N ARG A 211 20.39 14.41 -11.00
CA ARG A 211 20.99 15.47 -10.15
C ARG A 211 21.58 16.65 -10.92
N ASP A 212 22.04 16.41 -12.15
CA ASP A 212 22.72 17.39 -12.98
C ASP A 212 21.84 17.92 -14.12
N LYS A 213 20.52 17.72 -14.06
CA LYS A 213 19.57 18.10 -15.11
C LYS A 213 18.51 19.07 -14.61
#